data_f457a301a60125e7c9d064a7c6cad154
#
_entry.id   f457a301a60125e7c9d064a7c6cad154
#
_cell.length_a   1.000
_cell.length_b   1.000
_cell.length_c   1.000
_cell.angle_alpha   90.00
_cell.angle_beta   90.00
_cell.angle_gamma   90.00
#
_symmetry.space_group_name_H-M   'P 1'
#
loop_
_entity.id
_entity.type
_entity.pdbx_description
1 polymer ?
#
loop_
_entity_poly.entity_id
_entity_poly.type
_entity_poly.pdbx_seq_one_letter_code
_entity_poly.pdbx_strand_id
1 'polypeptide(L)'
;FLRSLMPRKPRAEIYNALGLAKQGKTLFYRDFLSHLNYSSDKFRIAPGIKGMVMLVFDLPSFPFVFKLIKDFYPPQKENTTREQIKGKYLLVKQHDRVGRMADTLEYSDVGFPLDRFEPDLIEEIEKFAPSQLTIGDRDGNGEMELVLKHVYIERRMIPLNIFLQESFDQIESAQSPAQVQHAQQQLERAVVEYGNAIKDMVAANIFPGDMLWKNFGVTRGGKVVFYDYDEIEYLTD
;
A
#
# COMPACT_ATOMS: atom_id res chain seq x y z
N PHE A 1 18.10 17.30 15.46
CA PHE A 1 18.19 15.83 15.38
C PHE A 1 17.20 15.26 14.38
N LEU A 2 15.86 15.35 14.61
CA LEU A 2 14.85 14.76 13.72
C LEU A 2 14.95 15.27 12.27
N ARG A 3 15.26 16.55 12.07
CA ARG A 3 15.45 17.14 10.75
C ARG A 3 16.69 16.59 10.03
N SER A 4 17.72 16.20 10.77
CA SER A 4 18.92 15.57 10.19
C SER A 4 18.64 14.13 9.73
N LEU A 5 17.69 13.44 10.38
CA LEU A 5 17.26 12.10 9.96
C LEU A 5 16.30 12.12 8.76
N MET A 6 15.57 13.23 8.56
CA MET A 6 14.55 13.37 7.50
C MET A 6 14.68 14.71 6.77
N PRO A 7 15.82 14.99 6.12
CA PRO A 7 16.15 16.32 5.58
C PRO A 7 15.21 16.78 4.45
N ARG A 8 14.53 15.84 3.79
CA ARG A 8 13.61 16.12 2.66
C ARG A 8 12.15 16.30 3.10
N LYS A 9 11.81 16.07 4.37
CA LYS A 9 10.44 16.23 4.85
C LYS A 9 10.21 17.62 5.39
N PRO A 10 9.06 18.26 5.12
CA PRO A 10 8.63 19.49 5.79
C PRO A 10 8.58 19.29 7.31
N ARG A 11 8.81 20.37 8.06
CA ARG A 11 8.86 20.32 9.53
C ARG A 11 7.59 19.74 10.16
N ALA A 12 6.43 20.08 9.60
CA ALA A 12 5.14 19.55 10.05
C ALA A 12 5.03 18.03 9.84
N GLU A 13 5.54 17.52 8.71
CA GLU A 13 5.53 16.07 8.43
C GLU A 13 6.50 15.28 9.32
N ILE A 14 7.58 15.90 9.80
CA ILE A 14 8.51 15.25 10.75
C ILE A 14 7.80 14.97 12.08
N TYR A 15 7.05 15.94 12.59
CA TYR A 15 6.26 15.75 13.81
C TYR A 15 5.13 14.75 13.61
N ASN A 16 4.48 14.76 12.44
CA ASN A 16 3.45 13.79 12.09
C ASN A 16 4.04 12.37 11.98
N ALA A 17 5.24 12.20 11.44
CA ALA A 17 5.89 10.89 11.35
C ALA A 17 6.21 10.28 12.72
N LEU A 18 6.52 11.09 13.72
CA LEU A 18 6.67 10.63 15.11
C LEU A 18 5.35 10.23 15.75
N GLY A 19 4.28 10.95 15.45
CA GLY A 19 2.93 10.66 15.91
C GLY A 19 2.33 9.44 15.22
N LEU A 20 2.73 9.13 13.98
CA LEU A 20 2.25 7.99 13.19
C LEU A 20 2.47 6.65 13.89
N ALA A 21 3.57 6.46 14.59
CA ALA A 21 3.82 5.24 15.36
C ALA A 21 2.78 5.03 16.49
N LYS A 22 2.17 6.10 17.01
CA LYS A 22 1.20 6.05 18.12
C LYS A 22 -0.21 6.49 17.74
N GLN A 23 -0.37 7.28 16.67
CA GLN A 23 -1.65 7.91 16.28
C GLN A 23 -1.91 7.80 14.77
N GLY A 24 -1.28 6.87 14.07
CA GLY A 24 -1.37 6.73 12.61
C GLY A 24 -2.80 6.64 12.10
N LYS A 25 -3.65 5.90 12.80
CA LYS A 25 -5.07 5.77 12.46
C LYS A 25 -5.81 7.10 12.55
N THR A 26 -5.59 7.87 13.62
CA THR A 26 -6.26 9.17 13.83
C THR A 26 -5.83 10.19 12.78
N LEU A 27 -4.54 10.25 12.48
CA LEU A 27 -4.00 11.16 11.47
C LEU A 27 -4.52 10.80 10.07
N PHE A 28 -4.47 9.52 9.72
CA PHE A 28 -5.03 9.03 8.47
C PHE A 28 -6.51 9.41 8.35
N TYR A 29 -7.32 9.11 9.36
CA TYR A 29 -8.77 9.36 9.34
C TYR A 29 -9.09 10.84 9.16
N ARG A 30 -8.38 11.71 9.87
CA ARG A 30 -8.54 13.18 9.72
C ARG A 30 -8.22 13.64 8.30
N ASP A 31 -7.09 13.20 7.76
CA ASP A 31 -6.64 13.60 6.43
C ASP A 31 -7.56 13.01 5.35
N PHE A 32 -8.07 11.81 5.57
CA PHE A 32 -9.03 11.12 4.72
C PHE A 32 -10.38 11.84 4.70
N LEU A 33 -10.96 12.18 5.86
CA LEU A 33 -12.21 12.94 5.94
C LEU A 33 -12.07 14.31 5.28
N SER A 34 -10.96 15.01 5.53
CA SER A 34 -10.67 16.27 4.87
C SER A 34 -10.66 16.10 3.34
N HIS A 35 -9.99 15.06 2.85
CA HIS A 35 -9.97 14.77 1.41
C HIS A 35 -11.38 14.51 0.85
N LEU A 36 -12.18 13.68 1.50
CA LEU A 36 -13.56 13.42 1.07
C LEU A 36 -14.42 14.68 1.04
N ASN A 37 -14.25 15.58 2.01
CA ASN A 37 -15.03 16.82 2.08
C ASN A 37 -14.67 17.84 0.98
N TYR A 38 -13.40 17.85 0.52
CA TYR A 38 -12.90 18.84 -0.43
C TYR A 38 -12.60 18.29 -1.83
N SER A 39 -12.88 17.01 -2.09
CA SER A 39 -12.71 16.39 -3.40
C SER A 39 -14.00 15.72 -3.87
N SER A 40 -14.12 15.58 -5.19
CA SER A 40 -15.17 14.78 -5.83
C SER A 40 -14.68 13.38 -6.21
N ASP A 41 -13.54 12.96 -5.71
CA ASP A 41 -12.96 11.64 -5.96
C ASP A 41 -13.91 10.51 -5.59
N LYS A 42 -13.93 9.48 -6.43
CA LYS A 42 -14.61 8.22 -6.13
C LYS A 42 -13.60 7.09 -5.98
N PHE A 43 -13.91 6.18 -5.10
CA PHE A 43 -13.17 4.93 -4.99
C PHE A 43 -13.33 4.13 -6.28
N ARG A 44 -12.23 3.66 -6.80
CA ARG A 44 -12.15 2.85 -8.02
C ARG A 44 -11.23 1.66 -7.82
N ILE A 45 -11.32 0.67 -8.70
CA ILE A 45 -10.34 -0.40 -8.76
C ILE A 45 -8.97 0.25 -9.03
N ALA A 46 -7.98 -0.05 -8.17
CA ALA A 46 -6.64 0.51 -8.33
C ALA A 46 -6.02 0.04 -9.67
N PRO A 47 -5.36 0.94 -10.41
CA PRO A 47 -4.68 0.56 -11.64
C PRO A 47 -3.53 -0.40 -11.35
N GLY A 48 -3.24 -1.30 -12.30
CA GLY A 48 -2.15 -2.27 -12.22
C GLY A 48 -2.61 -3.71 -12.32
N ILE A 49 -1.73 -4.64 -11.95
CA ILE A 49 -2.01 -6.07 -12.00
C ILE A 49 -2.93 -6.45 -10.83
N LYS A 50 -4.04 -7.11 -11.13
CA LYS A 50 -4.96 -7.61 -10.09
C LYS A 50 -4.26 -8.68 -9.24
N GLY A 51 -4.25 -8.46 -7.91
CA GLY A 51 -3.74 -9.45 -6.95
C GLY A 51 -4.58 -10.73 -6.91
N MET A 52 -3.94 -11.85 -6.62
CA MET A 52 -4.63 -13.15 -6.50
C MET A 52 -5.48 -13.22 -5.22
N VAL A 53 -4.97 -12.72 -4.12
CA VAL A 53 -5.58 -12.84 -2.77
C VAL A 53 -6.23 -11.54 -2.28
N MET A 54 -5.74 -10.39 -2.77
CA MET A 54 -6.22 -9.08 -2.36
C MET A 54 -6.94 -8.37 -3.50
N LEU A 55 -8.04 -7.69 -3.16
CA LEU A 55 -8.66 -6.68 -4.00
C LEU A 55 -8.12 -5.32 -3.57
N VAL A 56 -7.58 -4.56 -4.52
CA VAL A 56 -6.96 -3.26 -4.25
C VAL A 56 -7.75 -2.16 -4.95
N PHE A 57 -8.09 -1.12 -4.20
CA PHE A 57 -8.81 0.04 -4.70
C PHE A 57 -8.23 1.33 -4.12
N ASP A 58 -8.50 2.45 -4.76
CA ASP A 58 -7.96 3.74 -4.37
C ASP A 58 -8.92 4.91 -4.63
N LEU A 59 -8.56 6.06 -4.07
CA LEU A 59 -9.05 7.37 -4.50
C LEU A 59 -7.95 8.00 -5.37
N PRO A 60 -8.25 8.44 -6.61
CA PRO A 60 -7.21 8.88 -7.56
C PRO A 60 -6.23 9.92 -7.02
N SER A 61 -6.71 10.95 -6.33
CA SER A 61 -5.89 12.03 -5.80
C SER A 61 -5.48 11.88 -4.34
N PHE A 62 -5.83 10.77 -3.68
CA PHE A 62 -5.43 10.47 -2.31
C PHE A 62 -4.26 9.49 -2.27
N PRO A 63 -3.19 9.75 -1.49
CA PRO A 63 -1.94 9.00 -1.58
C PRO A 63 -1.95 7.67 -0.81
N PHE A 64 -3.09 6.98 -0.78
CA PHE A 64 -3.25 5.68 -0.11
C PHE A 64 -3.99 4.70 -1.02
N VAL A 65 -3.72 3.42 -0.81
CA VAL A 65 -4.44 2.30 -1.38
C VAL A 65 -5.12 1.51 -0.27
N PHE A 66 -6.26 0.91 -0.61
CA PHE A 66 -7.10 0.12 0.27
C PHE A 66 -7.08 -1.32 -0.22
N LYS A 67 -6.90 -2.28 0.68
CA LYS A 67 -6.81 -3.69 0.34
C LYS A 67 -7.83 -4.51 1.12
N LEU A 68 -8.62 -5.31 0.41
CA LEU A 68 -9.53 -6.30 1.00
C LEU A 68 -9.02 -7.70 0.71
N ILE A 69 -9.07 -8.57 1.70
CA ILE A 69 -8.83 -10.00 1.49
C ILE A 69 -10.05 -10.58 0.78
N LYS A 70 -9.84 -11.24 -0.36
CA LYS A 70 -10.88 -11.91 -1.12
C LYS A 70 -11.46 -13.11 -0.35
N ASP A 71 -12.67 -13.53 -0.72
CA ASP A 71 -13.30 -14.74 -0.24
C ASP A 71 -12.97 -15.94 -1.12
N PHE A 72 -12.68 -15.67 -2.40
CA PHE A 72 -12.43 -16.69 -3.41
C PHE A 72 -11.05 -16.49 -4.03
N TYR A 73 -10.27 -17.56 -4.05
CA TYR A 73 -8.91 -17.56 -4.55
C TYR A 73 -8.79 -18.38 -5.84
N PRO A 74 -7.84 -18.07 -6.73
CA PRO A 74 -7.57 -18.88 -7.90
C PRO A 74 -6.97 -20.24 -7.49
N PRO A 75 -6.98 -21.25 -8.38
CA PRO A 75 -6.49 -22.61 -8.09
C PRO A 75 -5.08 -22.66 -7.50
N GLN A 76 -4.21 -21.71 -7.88
CA GLN A 76 -2.83 -21.60 -7.37
C GLN A 76 -2.78 -21.25 -5.87
N LYS A 77 -3.87 -20.72 -5.32
CA LYS A 77 -4.01 -20.25 -3.93
C LYS A 77 -5.19 -20.94 -3.21
N GLU A 78 -5.71 -22.05 -3.71
CA GLU A 78 -6.90 -22.72 -3.16
C GLU A 78 -6.79 -23.11 -1.68
N ASN A 79 -5.57 -23.43 -1.23
CA ASN A 79 -5.30 -23.79 0.17
C ASN A 79 -5.06 -22.55 1.08
N THR A 80 -5.17 -21.34 0.55
CA THR A 80 -4.98 -20.11 1.32
C THR A 80 -6.26 -19.77 2.09
N THR A 81 -6.11 -19.40 3.36
CA THR A 81 -7.22 -18.92 4.18
C THR A 81 -7.03 -17.44 4.53
N ARG A 82 -8.12 -16.77 4.84
CA ARG A 82 -8.08 -15.37 5.29
C ARG A 82 -7.23 -15.21 6.55
N GLU A 83 -7.32 -16.14 7.47
CA GLU A 83 -6.57 -16.16 8.73
C GLU A 83 -5.07 -16.27 8.47
N GLN A 84 -4.65 -17.08 7.52
CA GLN A 84 -3.25 -17.18 7.11
C GLN A 84 -2.75 -15.84 6.55
N ILE A 85 -3.54 -15.17 5.70
CA ILE A 85 -3.18 -13.84 5.17
C ILE A 85 -3.06 -12.83 6.30
N LYS A 86 -4.03 -12.76 7.22
CA LYS A 86 -3.97 -11.90 8.41
C LYS A 86 -2.74 -12.20 9.26
N GLY A 87 -2.40 -13.47 9.41
CA GLY A 87 -1.20 -13.91 10.12
C GLY A 87 0.08 -13.33 9.50
N LYS A 88 0.17 -13.29 8.17
CA LYS A 88 1.30 -12.70 7.45
C LYS A 88 1.41 -11.17 7.67
N TYR A 89 0.29 -10.45 7.64
CA TYR A 89 0.30 -9.03 8.00
C TYR A 89 0.73 -8.79 9.45
N LEU A 90 0.30 -9.66 10.36
CA LEU A 90 0.71 -9.60 11.76
C LEU A 90 2.21 -9.90 11.92
N LEU A 91 2.74 -10.90 11.20
CA LEU A 91 4.16 -11.24 11.17
C LEU A 91 5.01 -10.01 10.80
N VAL A 92 4.66 -9.34 9.71
CA VAL A 92 5.34 -8.09 9.29
C VAL A 92 5.32 -7.06 10.42
N LYS A 93 4.16 -6.82 11.01
CA LYS A 93 3.97 -5.80 12.04
C LYS A 93 4.80 -6.08 13.31
N GLN A 94 5.05 -7.35 13.61
CA GLN A 94 5.82 -7.76 14.79
C GLN A 94 7.32 -7.79 14.54
N HIS A 95 7.76 -8.09 13.32
CA HIS A 95 9.18 -8.40 13.01
C HIS A 95 9.88 -7.33 12.19
N ASP A 96 9.18 -6.52 11.41
CA ASP A 96 9.81 -5.43 10.65
C ASP A 96 10.16 -4.25 11.56
N ARG A 97 11.30 -4.34 12.21
CA ARG A 97 11.86 -3.27 13.06
C ARG A 97 12.66 -2.24 12.26
N VAL A 98 12.96 -2.52 11.01
CA VAL A 98 13.80 -1.69 10.13
C VAL A 98 12.94 -0.80 9.22
N GLY A 99 11.66 -1.15 9.02
CA GLY A 99 10.73 -0.44 8.15
C GLY A 99 11.06 -0.69 6.67
N ARG A 100 11.35 -1.93 6.30
CA ARG A 100 11.53 -2.38 4.91
C ARG A 100 10.29 -2.98 4.29
N MET A 101 9.26 -3.16 5.07
CA MET A 101 7.96 -3.58 4.59
C MET A 101 6.99 -2.41 4.66
N ALA A 102 6.00 -2.40 3.78
CA ALA A 102 5.02 -1.32 3.75
C ALA A 102 4.27 -1.26 5.09
N ASP A 103 4.22 -0.06 5.68
CA ASP A 103 3.44 0.16 6.89
C ASP A 103 1.95 0.18 6.55
N THR A 104 1.18 -0.70 7.19
CA THR A 104 -0.24 -0.86 6.96
C THR A 104 -1.05 -0.46 8.17
N LEU A 105 -2.11 0.32 7.95
CA LEU A 105 -3.17 0.56 8.92
C LEU A 105 -4.26 -0.49 8.71
N GLU A 106 -4.84 -0.96 9.78
CA GLU A 106 -5.91 -1.95 9.78
C GLU A 106 -7.15 -1.34 10.43
N TYR A 107 -8.27 -1.39 9.70
CA TYR A 107 -9.57 -0.94 10.19
C TYR A 107 -10.58 -2.08 10.09
N SER A 108 -11.49 -2.13 11.06
CA SER A 108 -12.61 -3.06 11.09
C SER A 108 -13.91 -2.28 11.16
N ASP A 109 -14.95 -2.80 10.49
CA ASP A 109 -16.30 -2.25 10.48
C ASP A 109 -16.36 -0.76 10.14
N VAL A 110 -15.63 -0.36 9.09
CA VAL A 110 -15.54 1.03 8.65
C VAL A 110 -16.56 1.32 7.57
N GLY A 111 -17.38 2.36 7.79
CA GLY A 111 -18.39 2.86 6.84
C GLY A 111 -17.82 3.97 5.96
N PHE A 112 -18.24 3.95 4.70
CA PHE A 112 -17.93 4.96 3.70
C PHE A 112 -19.22 5.38 2.98
N PRO A 113 -19.37 6.64 2.59
CA PRO A 113 -20.52 7.08 1.78
C PRO A 113 -20.61 6.27 0.47
N LEU A 114 -21.76 5.64 0.20
CA LEU A 114 -21.92 4.74 -0.95
C LEU A 114 -21.76 5.47 -2.29
N ASP A 115 -22.18 6.73 -2.38
CA ASP A 115 -22.07 7.58 -3.56
C ASP A 115 -20.63 7.90 -3.97
N ARG A 116 -19.68 7.63 -3.07
CA ARG A 116 -18.24 7.81 -3.31
C ARG A 116 -17.57 6.58 -3.93
N PHE A 117 -18.32 5.56 -4.32
CA PHE A 117 -17.81 4.37 -5.00
C PHE A 117 -18.20 4.34 -6.47
N GLU A 118 -17.28 3.98 -7.33
CA GLU A 118 -17.56 3.62 -8.71
C GLU A 118 -18.35 2.30 -8.75
N PRO A 119 -19.38 2.19 -9.62
CA PRO A 119 -20.18 0.95 -9.71
C PRO A 119 -19.34 -0.31 -9.95
N ASP A 120 -18.35 -0.22 -10.84
CA ASP A 120 -17.45 -1.34 -11.18
C ASP A 120 -16.70 -1.87 -9.96
N LEU A 121 -16.34 -0.97 -9.03
CA LEU A 121 -15.68 -1.39 -7.79
C LEU A 121 -16.63 -2.13 -6.86
N ILE A 122 -17.89 -1.69 -6.76
CA ILE A 122 -18.91 -2.35 -5.94
C ILE A 122 -19.12 -3.77 -6.47
N GLU A 123 -19.32 -3.91 -7.79
CA GLU A 123 -19.48 -5.22 -8.45
C GLU A 123 -18.28 -6.14 -8.20
N GLU A 124 -17.05 -5.59 -8.28
CA GLU A 124 -15.83 -6.36 -8.02
C GLU A 124 -15.74 -6.82 -6.55
N ILE A 125 -16.15 -5.98 -5.57
CA ILE A 125 -16.19 -6.35 -4.16
C ILE A 125 -17.27 -7.42 -3.93
N GLU A 126 -18.47 -7.25 -4.47
CA GLU A 126 -19.55 -8.24 -4.36
C GLU A 126 -19.16 -9.59 -4.94
N LYS A 127 -18.39 -9.59 -6.03
CA LYS A 127 -17.94 -10.81 -6.70
C LYS A 127 -16.83 -11.54 -5.95
N PHE A 128 -15.85 -10.83 -5.41
CA PHE A 128 -14.63 -11.44 -4.87
C PHE A 128 -14.49 -11.38 -3.35
N ALA A 129 -15.20 -10.48 -2.69
CA ALA A 129 -15.15 -10.29 -1.25
C ALA A 129 -16.54 -10.00 -0.62
N PRO A 130 -17.61 -10.74 -1.00
CA PRO A 130 -18.97 -10.46 -0.53
C PRO A 130 -19.10 -10.51 0.99
N SER A 131 -18.34 -11.36 1.66
CA SER A 131 -18.38 -11.46 3.12
C SER A 131 -17.83 -10.22 3.83
N GLN A 132 -17.10 -9.36 3.11
CA GLN A 132 -16.49 -8.14 3.65
C GLN A 132 -17.36 -6.91 3.48
N LEU A 133 -18.44 -7.01 2.69
CA LEU A 133 -19.28 -5.91 2.30
C LEU A 133 -20.64 -5.97 2.99
N THR A 134 -21.10 -4.83 3.48
CA THR A 134 -22.49 -4.59 3.85
C THR A 134 -22.90 -3.22 3.35
N ILE A 135 -24.04 -3.11 2.68
CA ILE A 135 -24.60 -1.83 2.22
C ILE A 135 -25.91 -1.59 2.97
N GLY A 136 -26.07 -0.40 3.53
CA GLY A 136 -27.28 -0.05 4.26
C GLY A 136 -27.24 1.37 4.84
N ASP A 137 -28.38 1.81 5.33
CA ASP A 137 -28.50 3.02 6.13
C ASP A 137 -28.19 2.68 7.61
N ARG A 138 -26.95 2.91 8.01
CA ARG A 138 -26.47 2.52 9.35
C ARG A 138 -27.04 3.41 10.45
N ASP A 139 -27.20 4.69 10.17
CA ASP A 139 -27.56 5.69 11.18
C ASP A 139 -29.06 6.07 11.11
N GLY A 140 -29.83 5.51 10.18
CA GLY A 140 -31.24 5.79 9.97
C GLY A 140 -31.55 7.21 9.51
N ASN A 141 -30.56 7.88 8.93
CA ASN A 141 -30.66 9.25 8.41
C ASN A 141 -31.02 9.33 6.91
N GLY A 142 -31.16 8.17 6.25
CA GLY A 142 -31.42 8.05 4.82
C GLY A 142 -30.17 8.06 3.95
N GLU A 143 -28.98 8.19 4.52
CA GLU A 143 -27.72 8.12 3.79
C GLU A 143 -27.22 6.67 3.72
N MET A 144 -26.99 6.19 2.50
CA MET A 144 -26.50 4.84 2.27
C MET A 144 -25.00 4.78 2.47
N GLU A 145 -24.55 3.85 3.29
CA GLU A 145 -23.15 3.56 3.54
C GLU A 145 -22.76 2.19 3.00
N LEU A 146 -21.52 2.10 2.52
CA LEU A 146 -20.81 0.87 2.24
C LEU A 146 -19.87 0.58 3.42
N VAL A 147 -20.15 -0.50 4.15
CA VAL A 147 -19.37 -0.89 5.33
C VAL A 147 -18.45 -2.05 4.95
N LEU A 148 -17.16 -1.88 5.23
CA LEU A 148 -16.15 -2.91 5.07
C LEU A 148 -15.79 -3.51 6.42
N LYS A 149 -15.94 -4.84 6.57
CA LYS A 149 -15.64 -5.54 7.83
C LYS A 149 -14.17 -5.48 8.21
N HIS A 150 -13.28 -5.52 7.21
CA HIS A 150 -11.85 -5.51 7.47
C HIS A 150 -11.10 -4.98 6.25
N VAL A 151 -10.33 -3.91 6.42
CA VAL A 151 -9.56 -3.27 5.35
C VAL A 151 -8.16 -2.92 5.83
N TYR A 152 -7.17 -3.23 5.01
CA TYR A 152 -5.80 -2.72 5.14
C TYR A 152 -5.63 -1.48 4.30
N ILE A 153 -4.92 -0.49 4.83
CA ILE A 153 -4.64 0.78 4.16
C ILE A 153 -3.15 1.03 4.22
N GLU A 154 -2.56 1.32 3.08
CA GLU A 154 -1.12 1.61 2.97
C GLU A 154 -0.88 2.80 2.05
N ARG A 155 0.28 3.43 2.19
CA ARG A 155 0.67 4.51 1.28
C ARG A 155 0.88 3.96 -0.13
N ARG A 156 0.36 4.71 -1.12
CA ARG A 156 0.63 4.41 -2.54
C ARG A 156 2.12 4.58 -2.82
N MET A 157 2.68 3.62 -3.51
CA MET A 157 4.07 3.60 -3.95
C MET A 157 4.12 3.32 -5.45
N ILE A 158 5.22 3.65 -6.08
CA ILE A 158 5.47 3.26 -7.47
C ILE A 158 6.08 1.86 -7.44
N PRO A 159 5.49 0.84 -8.10
CA PRO A 159 6.11 -0.47 -8.20
C PRO A 159 7.53 -0.37 -8.78
N LEU A 160 8.47 -1.11 -8.20
CA LEU A 160 9.89 -0.98 -8.56
C LEU A 160 10.13 -1.27 -10.04
N ASN A 161 9.45 -2.27 -10.62
CA ASN A 161 9.55 -2.58 -12.05
C ASN A 161 9.11 -1.38 -12.92
N ILE A 162 8.05 -0.67 -12.54
CA ILE A 162 7.59 0.53 -13.25
C ILE A 162 8.59 1.68 -13.08
N PHE A 163 9.07 1.90 -11.85
CA PHE A 163 10.07 2.93 -11.58
C PHE A 163 11.37 2.74 -12.38
N LEU A 164 11.84 1.49 -12.49
CA LEU A 164 13.02 1.17 -13.29
C LEU A 164 12.77 1.42 -14.78
N GLN A 165 11.61 1.01 -15.31
CA GLN A 165 11.24 1.26 -16.70
C GLN A 165 11.17 2.76 -17.00
N GLU A 166 10.47 3.53 -16.18
CA GLU A 166 10.39 4.99 -16.31
C GLU A 166 11.77 5.66 -16.26
N SER A 167 12.68 5.14 -15.43
CA SER A 167 14.05 5.65 -15.35
C SER A 167 14.85 5.38 -16.63
N PHE A 168 14.68 4.20 -17.25
CA PHE A 168 15.28 3.90 -18.55
C PHE A 168 14.70 4.78 -19.65
N ASP A 169 13.37 4.93 -19.71
CA ASP A 169 12.71 5.79 -20.71
C ASP A 169 13.18 7.26 -20.57
N GLN A 170 13.41 7.73 -19.34
CA GLN A 170 13.98 9.07 -19.10
C GLN A 170 15.43 9.20 -19.59
N ILE A 171 16.25 8.15 -19.44
CA ILE A 171 17.62 8.15 -19.98
C ILE A 171 17.61 8.22 -21.51
N GLU A 172 16.76 7.40 -22.15
CA GLU A 172 16.64 7.35 -23.61
C GLU A 172 16.09 8.64 -24.23
N SER A 173 15.13 9.27 -23.55
CA SER A 173 14.50 10.52 -24.03
C SER A 173 15.20 11.80 -23.58
N ALA A 174 16.28 11.69 -22.80
CA ALA A 174 16.99 12.84 -22.24
C ALA A 174 17.60 13.73 -23.32
N GLN A 175 17.37 15.05 -23.21
CA GLN A 175 17.83 16.05 -24.13
C GLN A 175 19.12 16.73 -23.68
N SER A 176 19.63 16.42 -22.49
CA SER A 176 20.86 17.00 -21.96
C SER A 176 21.64 15.97 -21.10
N PRO A 177 22.97 16.10 -21.02
CA PRO A 177 23.81 15.25 -20.17
C PRO A 177 23.42 15.30 -18.71
N ALA A 178 22.92 16.44 -18.22
CA ALA A 178 22.46 16.58 -16.84
C ALA A 178 21.20 15.75 -16.57
N GLN A 179 20.28 15.65 -17.52
CA GLN A 179 19.09 14.79 -17.41
C GLN A 179 19.47 13.32 -17.40
N VAL A 180 20.38 12.89 -18.28
CA VAL A 180 20.92 11.52 -18.30
C VAL A 180 21.54 11.18 -16.96
N GLN A 181 22.41 12.03 -16.45
CA GLN A 181 23.09 11.82 -15.17
C GLN A 181 22.09 11.71 -14.00
N HIS A 182 21.07 12.58 -13.99
CA HIS A 182 20.04 12.54 -12.95
C HIS A 182 19.25 11.24 -12.96
N ALA A 183 18.79 10.80 -14.14
CA ALA A 183 18.03 9.55 -14.28
C ALA A 183 18.89 8.32 -13.93
N GLN A 184 20.17 8.30 -14.34
CA GLN A 184 21.12 7.26 -13.97
C GLN A 184 21.33 7.17 -12.45
N GLN A 185 21.47 8.31 -11.79
CA GLN A 185 21.60 8.33 -10.32
C GLN A 185 20.35 7.83 -9.61
N GLN A 186 19.16 8.11 -10.14
CA GLN A 186 17.90 7.58 -9.58
C GLN A 186 17.81 6.07 -9.75
N LEU A 187 18.15 5.57 -10.94
CA LEU A 187 18.19 4.14 -11.26
C LEU A 187 19.17 3.38 -10.35
N GLU A 188 20.42 3.86 -10.27
CA GLU A 188 21.45 3.26 -9.41
C GLU A 188 21.01 3.23 -7.95
N ARG A 189 20.46 4.33 -7.47
CA ARG A 189 19.94 4.42 -6.09
C ARG A 189 18.82 3.43 -5.82
N ALA A 190 17.89 3.23 -6.77
CA ALA A 190 16.81 2.27 -6.62
C ALA A 190 17.33 0.82 -6.59
N VAL A 191 18.33 0.48 -7.41
CA VAL A 191 18.97 -0.85 -7.43
C VAL A 191 19.69 -1.13 -6.11
N VAL A 192 20.46 -0.15 -5.60
CA VAL A 192 21.14 -0.27 -4.30
C VAL A 192 20.13 -0.43 -3.17
N GLU A 193 19.04 0.36 -3.18
CA GLU A 193 17.99 0.29 -2.18
C GLU A 193 17.22 -1.05 -2.23
N TYR A 194 17.03 -1.64 -3.41
CA TYR A 194 16.50 -2.99 -3.54
C TYR A 194 17.41 -4.03 -2.86
N GLY A 195 18.71 -3.97 -3.09
CA GLY A 195 19.68 -4.82 -2.39
C GLY A 195 19.67 -4.63 -0.88
N ASN A 196 19.53 -3.38 -0.41
CA ASN A 196 19.39 -3.07 1.00
C ASN A 196 18.08 -3.61 1.59
N ALA A 197 16.98 -3.54 0.84
CA ALA A 197 15.70 -4.11 1.27
C ALA A 197 15.80 -5.62 1.52
N ILE A 198 16.45 -6.36 0.62
CA ILE A 198 16.68 -7.80 0.79
C ILE A 198 17.52 -8.08 2.05
N LYS A 199 18.61 -7.34 2.25
CA LYS A 199 19.46 -7.50 3.46
C LYS A 199 18.68 -7.24 4.75
N ASP A 200 17.87 -6.20 4.77
CA ASP A 200 17.08 -5.82 5.94
C ASP A 200 15.99 -6.86 6.24
N MET A 201 15.38 -7.46 5.20
CA MET A 201 14.39 -8.53 5.36
C MET A 201 15.06 -9.81 5.93
N VAL A 202 16.23 -10.18 5.43
CA VAL A 202 17.03 -11.29 5.97
C VAL A 202 17.36 -11.03 7.45
N ALA A 203 17.79 -9.81 7.80
CA ALA A 203 18.08 -9.43 9.18
C ALA A 203 16.83 -9.47 10.10
N ALA A 204 15.64 -9.28 9.53
CA ALA A 204 14.37 -9.42 10.23
C ALA A 204 13.83 -10.86 10.27
N ASN A 205 14.59 -11.83 9.76
CA ASN A 205 14.19 -13.24 9.61
C ASN A 205 12.94 -13.42 8.74
N ILE A 206 12.78 -12.58 7.71
CA ILE A 206 11.64 -12.62 6.79
C ILE A 206 12.15 -13.01 5.40
N PHE A 207 11.56 -14.07 4.86
CA PHE A 207 11.70 -14.46 3.47
C PHE A 207 10.45 -13.99 2.68
N PRO A 208 10.60 -13.23 1.58
CA PRO A 208 9.46 -12.68 0.84
C PRO A 208 8.69 -13.71 0.00
N GLY A 209 9.18 -14.96 -0.11
CA GLY A 209 8.63 -15.99 -0.99
C GLY A 209 8.98 -15.73 -2.46
N ASP A 210 8.67 -14.55 -2.94
CA ASP A 210 8.91 -14.12 -4.32
C ASP A 210 9.60 -12.74 -4.33
N MET A 211 10.84 -12.68 -4.84
CA MET A 211 11.65 -11.45 -4.92
C MET A 211 11.49 -10.71 -6.25
N LEU A 212 10.36 -10.82 -6.92
CA LEU A 212 10.08 -10.07 -8.14
C LEU A 212 10.00 -8.56 -7.85
N TRP A 213 10.54 -7.77 -8.74
CA TRP A 213 10.57 -6.31 -8.61
C TRP A 213 9.17 -5.69 -8.46
N LYS A 214 8.15 -6.29 -9.08
CA LYS A 214 6.76 -5.84 -8.95
C LYS A 214 6.22 -5.91 -7.52
N ASN A 215 6.83 -6.70 -6.63
CA ASN A 215 6.41 -6.89 -5.24
C ASN A 215 7.06 -5.88 -4.29
N PHE A 216 7.93 -5.02 -4.83
CA PHE A 216 8.57 -3.92 -4.14
C PHE A 216 8.05 -2.59 -4.65
N GLY A 217 7.98 -1.60 -3.77
CA GLY A 217 7.56 -0.24 -4.09
C GLY A 217 8.64 0.78 -3.75
N VAL A 218 8.73 1.80 -4.59
CA VAL A 218 9.57 2.97 -4.34
C VAL A 218 8.72 4.02 -3.65
N THR A 219 9.10 4.38 -2.43
CA THR A 219 8.44 5.42 -1.65
C THR A 219 8.78 6.80 -2.20
N ARG A 220 8.00 7.83 -1.85
CA ARG A 220 8.29 9.23 -2.21
C ARG A 220 9.69 9.69 -1.78
N GLY A 221 10.26 9.10 -0.74
CA GLY A 221 11.64 9.38 -0.29
C GLY A 221 12.73 8.60 -1.03
N GLY A 222 12.37 7.74 -1.99
CA GLY A 222 13.30 6.91 -2.75
C GLY A 222 13.73 5.63 -2.02
N LYS A 223 13.11 5.29 -0.88
CA LYS A 223 13.32 4.02 -0.19
C LYS A 223 12.57 2.91 -0.91
N VAL A 224 13.19 1.77 -1.10
CA VAL A 224 12.53 0.57 -1.62
C VAL A 224 12.00 -0.26 -0.46
N VAL A 225 10.72 -0.61 -0.50
CA VAL A 225 10.03 -1.41 0.51
C VAL A 225 9.25 -2.54 -0.14
N PHE A 226 9.09 -3.64 0.57
CA PHE A 226 8.29 -4.78 0.14
C PHE A 226 6.83 -4.59 0.56
N TYR A 227 5.85 -4.97 -0.30
CA TYR A 227 4.43 -4.79 -0.01
C TYR A 227 3.53 -5.99 -0.35
N ASP A 228 4.09 -7.06 -0.90
CA ASP A 228 3.33 -8.27 -1.25
C ASP A 228 3.55 -9.36 -0.19
N TYR A 229 2.61 -9.46 0.76
CA TYR A 229 2.75 -10.33 1.93
C TYR A 229 2.16 -11.72 1.73
N ASP A 230 1.68 -12.04 0.54
CA ASP A 230 0.98 -13.30 0.27
C ASP A 230 1.81 -14.55 0.57
N GLU A 231 3.12 -14.47 0.34
CA GLU A 231 4.03 -15.62 0.40
C GLU A 231 5.16 -15.46 1.42
N ILE A 232 5.12 -14.41 2.25
CA ILE A 232 6.17 -14.22 3.25
C ILE A 232 6.19 -15.37 4.25
N GLU A 233 7.38 -15.76 4.64
CA GLU A 233 7.65 -16.81 5.62
C GLU A 233 8.83 -16.40 6.50
N TYR A 234 9.07 -17.15 7.55
CA TYR A 234 10.34 -17.05 8.25
C TYR A 234 11.47 -17.64 7.39
N LEU A 235 12.64 -17.01 7.43
CA LEU A 235 13.82 -17.49 6.74
C LEU A 235 14.39 -18.75 7.43
N THR A 236 14.27 -18.80 8.75
CA THR A 236 14.69 -19.94 9.60
C THR A 236 13.60 -20.23 10.61
N ASP A 237 13.40 -21.52 10.89
CA ASP A 237 12.49 -22.01 11.95
C ASP A 237 12.98 -21.63 13.36
#